data_3d8b2a8104093b66236ae38a8b82cc78
#
_entry.id   3d8b2a8104093b66236ae38a8b82cc78
#
_cell.length_a   1.000
_cell.length_b   1.000
_cell.length_c   1.000
_cell.angle_alpha   90.00
_cell.angle_beta   90.00
_cell.angle_gamma   90.00
#
_symmetry.space_group_name_H-M   'P 1'
#
loop_
_entity.id
_entity.type
_entity.pdbx_description
1 polymer ?
#
loop_
_entity_poly.entity_id
_entity_poly.type
_entity_poly.pdbx_seq_one_letter_code
_entity_poly.pdbx_strand_id
1 'polypeptide(L)'
;MKTLSQMTKEDKLQALTEYHACRRERHIVSRYIRAIQEDDKEQTAYFESFGESVHHIVLNVNTYERRLVFGYVDKQFNEYGWINDMLPIVEEIQLDNSNVIHIGQSVNGTYVVTVGWCTGTAGGGSRPSVWEEPIADYKEAVASGIRQLERIYNDAERRSLTDRGNYNPKYIRRLKAGLQEVKRRYTAPQQLSLF
;
A
#
# COMPACT_ATOMS: atom_id res chain seq x y z
N MET A 1 -30.01 -12.77 -2.34
CA MET A 1 -28.94 -13.41 -3.13
C MET A 1 -28.33 -14.49 -2.25
N LYS A 2 -28.06 -15.70 -2.75
CA LYS A 2 -27.40 -16.74 -1.95
C LYS A 2 -25.96 -16.34 -1.71
N THR A 3 -25.46 -16.54 -0.48
CA THR A 3 -24.02 -16.39 -0.20
C THR A 3 -23.24 -17.53 -0.84
N LEU A 4 -21.96 -17.37 -1.07
CA LEU A 4 -21.14 -18.39 -1.72
C LEU A 4 -21.15 -19.71 -0.95
N SER A 5 -21.19 -19.68 0.39
CA SER A 5 -21.28 -20.87 1.25
C SER A 5 -22.60 -21.67 1.05
N GLN A 6 -23.64 -21.02 0.54
CA GLN A 6 -24.97 -21.64 0.28
C GLN A 6 -25.09 -22.16 -1.16
N MET A 7 -24.08 -22.00 -2.01
CA MET A 7 -24.06 -22.44 -3.40
C MET A 7 -23.64 -23.91 -3.51
N THR A 8 -24.04 -24.58 -4.60
CA THR A 8 -23.53 -25.90 -4.94
C THR A 8 -22.06 -25.83 -5.33
N LYS A 9 -21.38 -26.97 -5.38
CA LYS A 9 -19.99 -27.07 -5.82
C LYS A 9 -19.81 -26.50 -7.23
N GLU A 10 -20.71 -26.86 -8.12
CA GLU A 10 -20.72 -26.43 -9.53
C GLU A 10 -20.90 -24.91 -9.64
N ASP A 11 -21.88 -24.34 -8.90
CA ASP A 11 -22.14 -22.89 -8.90
C ASP A 11 -20.94 -22.11 -8.37
N LYS A 12 -20.26 -22.61 -7.31
CA LYS A 12 -19.04 -22.00 -6.77
C LYS A 12 -17.91 -21.98 -7.79
N LEU A 13 -17.67 -23.10 -8.46
CA LEU A 13 -16.62 -23.22 -9.49
C LEU A 13 -16.92 -22.31 -10.68
N GLN A 14 -18.18 -22.22 -11.09
CA GLN A 14 -18.59 -21.31 -12.15
C GLN A 14 -18.33 -19.85 -11.75
N ALA A 15 -18.77 -19.42 -10.57
CA ALA A 15 -18.59 -18.07 -10.08
C ALA A 15 -17.10 -17.67 -9.96
N LEU A 16 -16.24 -18.60 -9.54
CA LEU A 16 -14.78 -18.39 -9.46
C LEU A 16 -14.13 -18.33 -10.85
N THR A 17 -14.62 -19.10 -11.81
CA THR A 17 -14.11 -19.12 -13.19
C THR A 17 -14.49 -17.83 -13.93
N GLU A 18 -15.68 -17.30 -13.67
CA GLU A 18 -16.19 -16.05 -14.24
C GLU A 18 -15.57 -14.80 -13.59
N TYR A 19 -14.92 -14.95 -12.42
CA TYR A 19 -14.29 -13.82 -11.73
C TYR A 19 -13.07 -13.30 -12.48
N HIS A 20 -13.09 -12.02 -12.85
CA HIS A 20 -12.00 -11.35 -13.57
C HIS A 20 -10.86 -10.96 -12.62
N ALA A 21 -10.09 -11.96 -12.17
CA ALA A 21 -8.97 -11.77 -11.27
C ALA A 21 -7.83 -10.96 -11.88
N CYS A 22 -7.37 -9.94 -11.18
CA CYS A 22 -6.14 -9.24 -11.53
C CYS A 22 -4.90 -10.13 -11.25
N ARG A 23 -3.72 -9.69 -11.71
CA ARG A 23 -2.48 -10.48 -11.57
C ARG A 23 -2.20 -10.92 -10.12
N ARG A 24 -2.51 -10.04 -9.14
CA ARG A 24 -2.25 -10.30 -7.71
C ARG A 24 -3.26 -11.29 -7.09
N GLU A 25 -4.42 -11.47 -7.70
CA GLU A 25 -5.53 -12.28 -7.18
C GLU A 25 -5.55 -13.70 -7.75
N ARG A 26 -4.95 -13.92 -8.93
CA ARG A 26 -5.02 -15.19 -9.67
C ARG A 26 -4.59 -16.39 -8.84
N HIS A 27 -3.56 -16.25 -8.02
CA HIS A 27 -3.08 -17.35 -7.19
C HIS A 27 -4.10 -17.75 -6.12
N ILE A 28 -4.85 -16.79 -5.56
CA ILE A 28 -5.90 -17.02 -4.57
C ILE A 28 -7.07 -17.76 -5.21
N VAL A 29 -7.55 -17.25 -6.36
CA VAL A 29 -8.63 -17.88 -7.12
C VAL A 29 -8.26 -19.34 -7.47
N SER A 30 -7.04 -19.57 -7.97
CA SER A 30 -6.57 -20.92 -8.32
C SER A 30 -6.50 -21.86 -7.12
N ARG A 31 -6.06 -21.38 -5.96
CA ARG A 31 -6.03 -22.16 -4.71
C ARG A 31 -7.44 -22.49 -4.23
N TYR A 32 -8.37 -21.53 -4.31
CA TYR A 32 -9.74 -21.76 -3.89
C TYR A 32 -10.47 -22.75 -4.82
N ILE A 33 -10.31 -22.62 -6.15
CA ILE A 33 -10.82 -23.59 -7.12
C ILE A 33 -10.30 -24.99 -6.81
N ARG A 34 -9.00 -25.15 -6.56
CA ARG A 34 -8.39 -26.43 -6.20
C ARG A 34 -9.00 -27.01 -4.93
N ALA A 35 -9.14 -26.22 -3.87
CA ALA A 35 -9.75 -26.68 -2.62
C ALA A 35 -11.16 -27.24 -2.84
N ILE A 36 -11.98 -26.59 -3.67
CA ILE A 36 -13.32 -27.05 -4.02
C ILE A 36 -13.27 -28.34 -4.87
N GLN A 37 -12.38 -28.43 -5.86
CA GLN A 37 -12.25 -29.60 -6.73
C GLN A 37 -11.82 -30.84 -5.97
N GLU A 38 -10.87 -30.69 -5.04
CA GLU A 38 -10.30 -31.77 -4.22
C GLU A 38 -11.18 -32.13 -2.99
N ASP A 39 -12.35 -31.46 -2.84
CA ASP A 39 -13.25 -31.58 -1.67
C ASP A 39 -12.53 -31.31 -0.33
N ASP A 40 -11.50 -30.44 -0.34
CA ASP A 40 -10.80 -30.00 0.87
C ASP A 40 -11.68 -29.04 1.67
N LYS A 41 -12.38 -29.61 2.66
CA LYS A 41 -13.32 -28.87 3.50
C LYS A 41 -12.66 -27.81 4.37
N GLU A 42 -11.43 -28.08 4.83
CA GLU A 42 -10.70 -27.15 5.69
C GLU A 42 -10.29 -25.91 4.91
N GLN A 43 -9.66 -26.09 3.74
CA GLN A 43 -9.27 -24.99 2.87
C GLN A 43 -10.50 -24.24 2.31
N THR A 44 -11.56 -24.95 1.96
CA THR A 44 -12.79 -24.31 1.50
C THR A 44 -13.38 -23.42 2.60
N ALA A 45 -13.48 -23.93 3.83
CA ALA A 45 -13.95 -23.15 4.99
C ALA A 45 -13.01 -21.97 5.30
N TYR A 46 -11.69 -22.16 5.16
CA TYR A 46 -10.73 -21.05 5.28
C TYR A 46 -11.07 -19.91 4.33
N PHE A 47 -11.25 -20.17 3.02
CA PHE A 47 -11.62 -19.14 2.05
C PHE A 47 -12.96 -18.49 2.39
N GLU A 48 -14.00 -19.29 2.66
CA GLU A 48 -15.35 -18.82 2.95
C GLU A 48 -15.44 -18.00 4.25
N SER A 49 -14.46 -18.13 5.15
CA SER A 49 -14.35 -17.29 6.35
C SER A 49 -13.99 -15.84 6.08
N PHE A 50 -13.63 -15.49 4.83
CA PHE A 50 -13.23 -14.13 4.45
C PHE A 50 -14.33 -13.30 3.80
N GLY A 51 -15.53 -13.87 3.60
CA GLY A 51 -16.64 -13.11 3.06
C GLY A 51 -17.71 -13.96 2.41
N GLU A 52 -18.76 -13.32 1.91
CA GLU A 52 -19.96 -13.98 1.38
C GLU A 52 -19.98 -14.06 -0.16
N SER A 53 -19.09 -13.34 -0.84
CA SER A 53 -18.97 -13.31 -2.30
C SER A 53 -17.56 -13.62 -2.75
N VAL A 54 -17.38 -14.06 -4.01
CA VAL A 54 -16.05 -14.28 -4.60
C VAL A 54 -15.19 -13.05 -4.45
N HIS A 55 -15.74 -11.88 -4.72
CA HIS A 55 -15.01 -10.60 -4.63
C HIS A 55 -14.49 -10.32 -3.22
N HIS A 56 -15.37 -10.43 -2.19
CA HIS A 56 -14.97 -10.24 -0.78
C HIS A 56 -13.91 -11.26 -0.36
N ILE A 57 -14.11 -12.54 -0.70
CA ILE A 57 -13.18 -13.60 -0.32
C ILE A 57 -11.80 -13.33 -0.94
N VAL A 58 -11.74 -13.11 -2.25
CA VAL A 58 -10.47 -12.96 -2.96
C VAL A 58 -9.69 -11.73 -2.47
N LEU A 59 -10.36 -10.59 -2.31
CA LEU A 59 -9.69 -9.38 -1.84
C LEU A 59 -9.27 -9.48 -0.37
N ASN A 60 -10.14 -10.01 0.50
CA ASN A 60 -9.81 -10.14 1.92
C ASN A 60 -8.70 -11.16 2.17
N VAL A 61 -8.69 -12.31 1.47
CA VAL A 61 -7.58 -13.28 1.55
C VAL A 61 -6.28 -12.63 1.10
N ASN A 62 -6.30 -11.92 -0.03
CA ASN A 62 -5.13 -11.23 -0.56
C ASN A 62 -4.59 -10.20 0.44
N THR A 63 -5.46 -9.37 1.01
CA THR A 63 -5.10 -8.38 2.02
C THR A 63 -4.57 -9.05 3.29
N TYR A 64 -5.24 -10.12 3.76
CA TYR A 64 -4.81 -10.86 4.95
C TYR A 64 -3.43 -11.48 4.77
N GLU A 65 -3.18 -12.19 3.67
CA GLU A 65 -1.88 -12.80 3.38
C GLU A 65 -0.78 -11.72 3.30
N ARG A 66 -1.09 -10.56 2.77
CA ARG A 66 -0.16 -9.42 2.75
C ARG A 66 0.07 -8.86 4.16
N ARG A 67 -0.97 -8.78 5.00
CA ARG A 67 -0.86 -8.37 6.41
C ARG A 67 0.04 -9.27 7.24
N LEU A 68 0.08 -10.58 6.95
CA LEU A 68 0.98 -11.53 7.64
C LEU A 68 2.46 -11.14 7.50
N VAL A 69 2.86 -10.58 6.35
CA VAL A 69 4.22 -10.07 6.11
C VAL A 69 4.59 -8.97 7.09
N PHE A 70 3.59 -8.21 7.56
CA PHE A 70 3.73 -7.10 8.50
C PHE A 70 3.44 -7.51 9.95
N GLY A 71 3.29 -8.81 10.23
CA GLY A 71 3.09 -9.36 11.56
C GLY A 71 1.65 -9.30 12.08
N TYR A 72 0.67 -8.89 11.28
CA TYR A 72 -0.73 -8.93 11.65
C TYR A 72 -1.31 -10.31 11.42
N VAL A 73 -1.81 -10.95 12.47
CA VAL A 73 -2.34 -12.33 12.43
C VAL A 73 -3.86 -12.40 12.58
N ASP A 74 -4.50 -11.30 12.84
CA ASP A 74 -5.94 -11.19 13.07
C ASP A 74 -6.73 -10.87 11.78
N LYS A 75 -7.96 -11.38 11.73
CA LYS A 75 -8.92 -11.14 10.64
C LYS A 75 -9.90 -10.05 11.06
N GLN A 76 -9.41 -8.84 11.34
CA GLN A 76 -10.28 -7.73 11.69
C GLN A 76 -10.97 -7.16 10.45
N PHE A 77 -12.28 -7.38 10.36
CA PHE A 77 -13.13 -6.79 9.33
C PHE A 77 -13.71 -5.46 9.81
N ASN A 78 -13.79 -4.50 8.91
CA ASN A 78 -14.55 -3.27 9.16
C ASN A 78 -16.06 -3.51 9.01
N GLU A 79 -16.86 -2.48 9.24
CA GLU A 79 -18.33 -2.53 9.14
C GLU A 79 -18.87 -2.95 7.77
N TYR A 80 -18.05 -2.87 6.72
CA TYR A 80 -18.39 -3.26 5.35
C TYR A 80 -17.85 -4.65 4.96
N GLY A 81 -17.25 -5.38 5.91
CA GLY A 81 -16.70 -6.72 5.67
C GLY A 81 -15.36 -6.75 4.97
N TRP A 82 -14.58 -5.64 4.99
CA TRP A 82 -13.23 -5.56 4.44
C TRP A 82 -12.17 -5.63 5.52
N ILE A 83 -11.07 -6.32 5.23
CA ILE A 83 -9.88 -6.27 6.06
C ILE A 83 -9.15 -4.95 5.79
N ASN A 84 -8.80 -4.23 6.86
CA ASN A 84 -8.06 -2.98 6.74
C ASN A 84 -6.63 -3.24 6.24
N ASP A 85 -6.23 -2.57 5.18
CA ASP A 85 -4.90 -2.64 4.57
C ASP A 85 -3.96 -1.51 5.01
N MET A 86 -4.47 -0.50 5.73
CA MET A 86 -3.70 0.66 6.15
C MET A 86 -2.80 0.34 7.34
N LEU A 87 -1.61 0.94 7.34
CA LEU A 87 -0.68 0.92 8.46
C LEU A 87 -0.73 2.25 9.23
N PRO A 88 -0.54 2.23 10.56
CA PRO A 88 -0.46 3.46 11.34
C PRO A 88 0.72 4.31 10.88
N ILE A 89 0.47 5.61 10.68
CA ILE A 89 1.52 6.58 10.42
C ILE A 89 2.20 6.92 11.73
N VAL A 90 3.51 6.73 11.80
CA VAL A 90 4.33 7.05 12.97
C VAL A 90 5.07 8.37 12.80
N GLU A 91 5.26 8.81 11.56
CA GLU A 91 5.87 10.11 11.26
C GLU A 91 5.42 10.67 9.93
N GLU A 92 5.27 11.99 9.88
CA GLU A 92 5.05 12.77 8.68
C GLU A 92 6.17 13.82 8.55
N ILE A 93 6.99 13.68 7.51
CA ILE A 93 8.02 14.67 7.18
C ILE A 93 7.44 15.63 6.16
N GLN A 94 7.00 16.77 6.64
CA GLN A 94 6.28 17.76 5.85
C GLN A 94 7.23 18.73 5.17
N LEU A 95 7.10 18.93 3.86
CA LEU A 95 7.79 19.95 3.09
C LEU A 95 6.92 21.23 2.98
N ASP A 96 5.60 21.03 2.78
CA ASP A 96 4.55 22.03 2.84
C ASP A 96 3.18 21.35 2.99
N ASN A 97 2.08 22.10 2.84
CA ASN A 97 0.71 21.59 3.05
C ASN A 97 0.29 20.43 2.12
N SER A 98 0.98 20.21 1.00
CA SER A 98 0.61 19.22 -0.02
C SER A 98 1.74 18.25 -0.36
N ASN A 99 2.92 18.47 0.21
CA ASN A 99 4.12 17.67 -0.06
C ASN A 99 4.66 17.10 1.24
N VAL A 100 4.54 15.79 1.40
CA VAL A 100 4.81 15.08 2.65
C VAL A 100 5.35 13.69 2.37
N ILE A 101 6.22 13.20 3.25
CA ILE A 101 6.62 11.80 3.33
C ILE A 101 5.87 11.20 4.52
N HIS A 102 5.08 10.17 4.30
CA HIS A 102 4.42 9.41 5.36
C HIS A 102 5.25 8.17 5.65
N ILE A 103 5.61 7.96 6.89
CA ILE A 103 6.26 6.74 7.38
C ILE A 103 5.25 5.98 8.22
N GLY A 104 4.86 4.80 7.74
CA GLY A 104 4.05 3.86 8.49
C GLY A 104 4.93 2.82 9.18
N GLN A 105 4.48 2.29 10.31
CA GLN A 105 5.15 1.21 11.01
C GLN A 105 4.17 0.08 11.30
N SER A 106 4.62 -1.14 11.07
CA SER A 106 3.87 -2.36 11.34
C SER A 106 4.13 -2.90 12.75
N VAL A 107 3.35 -3.90 13.16
CA VAL A 107 3.48 -4.53 14.48
C VAL A 107 4.79 -5.32 14.63
N ASN A 108 5.39 -5.81 13.55
CA ASN A 108 6.69 -6.49 13.58
C ASN A 108 7.88 -5.51 13.49
N GLY A 109 7.62 -4.19 13.55
CA GLY A 109 8.65 -3.15 13.55
C GLY A 109 9.16 -2.73 12.18
N THR A 110 8.71 -3.33 11.08
CA THR A 110 9.08 -2.88 9.74
C THR A 110 8.36 -1.59 9.36
N TYR A 111 8.96 -0.81 8.47
CA TYR A 111 8.43 0.46 7.99
C TYR A 111 7.93 0.33 6.55
N VAL A 112 6.99 1.18 6.20
CA VAL A 112 6.61 1.47 4.81
C VAL A 112 6.58 2.97 4.58
N VAL A 113 6.80 3.37 3.34
CA VAL A 113 6.90 4.79 3.00
C VAL A 113 6.05 5.09 1.78
N THR A 114 5.24 6.12 1.92
CA THR A 114 4.49 6.72 0.83
C THR A 114 4.69 8.22 0.82
N VAL A 115 4.36 8.87 -0.28
CA VAL A 115 4.48 10.32 -0.40
C VAL A 115 3.18 10.93 -0.89
N GLY A 116 2.85 12.11 -0.34
CA GLY A 116 1.92 13.05 -0.92
C GLY A 116 2.71 14.13 -1.66
N TRP A 117 2.25 14.52 -2.84
CA TRP A 117 2.95 15.52 -3.63
C TRP A 117 2.00 16.38 -4.47
N CYS A 118 2.41 17.62 -4.68
CA CYS A 118 1.74 18.56 -5.58
C CYS A 118 2.83 19.44 -6.22
N THR A 119 2.73 19.69 -7.54
CA THR A 119 3.73 20.46 -8.30
C THR A 119 3.13 21.61 -9.11
N GLY A 120 1.88 21.92 -8.85
CA GLY A 120 1.05 22.90 -9.53
C GLY A 120 -0.41 22.46 -9.38
N THR A 121 -1.07 22.10 -10.49
CA THR A 121 -2.36 21.39 -10.44
C THR A 121 -2.18 19.88 -10.50
N ALA A 122 -1.00 19.40 -10.94
CA ALA A 122 -0.66 17.96 -10.87
C ALA A 122 -0.26 17.60 -9.43
N GLY A 123 -0.84 16.51 -8.93
CA GLY A 123 -0.57 15.99 -7.61
C GLY A 123 -1.03 14.55 -7.46
N GLY A 124 -0.65 13.92 -6.37
CA GLY A 124 -1.01 12.56 -6.03
C GLY A 124 -0.46 12.17 -4.67
N GLY A 125 -0.81 10.97 -4.23
CA GLY A 125 -0.30 10.42 -2.98
C GLY A 125 -1.11 9.23 -2.52
N SER A 126 -0.55 8.52 -1.56
CA SER A 126 -1.19 7.40 -0.87
C SER A 126 -0.85 7.43 0.61
N ARG A 127 -1.62 6.70 1.40
CA ARG A 127 -1.26 6.43 2.79
C ARG A 127 -0.50 5.10 2.89
N PRO A 128 0.38 4.94 3.90
CA PRO A 128 1.05 3.69 4.15
C PRO A 128 0.08 2.52 4.25
N SER A 129 0.35 1.45 3.50
CA SER A 129 -0.50 0.27 3.48
C SER A 129 0.34 -1.01 3.36
N VAL A 130 -0.27 -2.16 3.57
CA VAL A 130 0.38 -3.46 3.41
C VAL A 130 0.77 -3.78 1.95
N TRP A 131 0.37 -2.94 1.01
CA TRP A 131 0.69 -3.10 -0.42
C TRP A 131 2.06 -2.52 -0.79
N GLU A 132 2.65 -1.75 0.11
CA GLU A 132 4.01 -1.23 -0.04
C GLU A 132 5.06 -2.30 0.32
N GLU A 133 6.31 -2.08 -0.09
CA GLU A 133 7.41 -2.97 0.28
C GLU A 133 7.90 -2.67 1.71
N PRO A 134 8.07 -3.70 2.56
CA PRO A 134 8.54 -3.52 3.92
C PRO A 134 10.02 -3.11 3.94
N ILE A 135 10.35 -2.13 4.78
CA ILE A 135 11.70 -1.62 5.00
C ILE A 135 12.06 -1.88 6.47
N ALA A 136 13.19 -2.53 6.73
CA ALA A 136 13.59 -2.91 8.08
C ALA A 136 14.16 -1.74 8.90
N ASP A 137 14.80 -0.78 8.24
CA ASP A 137 15.53 0.32 8.88
C ASP A 137 14.82 1.66 8.70
N TYR A 138 14.65 2.41 9.79
CA TYR A 138 14.01 3.72 9.76
C TYR A 138 14.73 4.75 8.88
N LYS A 139 16.08 4.79 8.93
CA LYS A 139 16.85 5.75 8.12
C LYS A 139 16.72 5.44 6.63
N GLU A 140 16.68 4.14 6.30
CA GLU A 140 16.43 3.69 4.92
C GLU A 140 14.99 4.03 4.49
N ALA A 141 14.01 3.94 5.40
CA ALA A 141 12.64 4.38 5.13
C ALA A 141 12.59 5.88 4.77
N VAL A 142 13.20 6.73 5.58
CA VAL A 142 13.31 8.17 5.29
C VAL A 142 14.02 8.41 3.95
N ALA A 143 15.16 7.76 3.73
CA ALA A 143 15.92 7.89 2.49
C ALA A 143 15.09 7.45 1.27
N SER A 144 14.27 6.40 1.41
CA SER A 144 13.34 5.94 0.37
C SER A 144 12.31 7.01 0.02
N GLY A 145 11.69 7.64 1.02
CA GLY A 145 10.73 8.73 0.80
C GLY A 145 11.36 9.94 0.10
N ILE A 146 12.56 10.31 0.52
CA ILE A 146 13.34 11.38 -0.14
C ILE A 146 13.58 11.04 -1.62
N ARG A 147 14.05 9.83 -1.93
CA ARG A 147 14.29 9.38 -3.31
C ARG A 147 12.99 9.36 -4.15
N GLN A 148 11.84 9.00 -3.55
CA GLN A 148 10.55 9.04 -4.24
C GLN A 148 10.21 10.48 -4.65
N LEU A 149 10.29 11.45 -3.73
CA LEU A 149 10.02 12.87 -4.04
C LEU A 149 11.06 13.45 -5.00
N GLU A 150 12.36 13.13 -4.86
CA GLU A 150 13.39 13.55 -5.81
C GLU A 150 13.05 13.11 -7.26
N ARG A 151 12.62 11.86 -7.43
CA ARG A 151 12.20 11.33 -8.73
C ARG A 151 10.99 12.08 -9.28
N ILE A 152 9.96 12.29 -8.44
CA ILE A 152 8.74 13.01 -8.81
C ILE A 152 9.05 14.45 -9.23
N TYR A 153 9.85 15.17 -8.44
CA TYR A 153 10.17 16.57 -8.74
C TYR A 153 11.09 16.71 -9.97
N ASN A 154 11.99 15.78 -10.20
CA ASN A 154 12.82 15.76 -11.42
C ASN A 154 11.97 15.48 -12.66
N ASP A 155 10.98 14.57 -12.57
CA ASP A 155 10.04 14.32 -13.66
C ASP A 155 9.13 15.54 -13.91
N ALA A 156 8.60 16.13 -12.84
CA ALA A 156 7.77 17.33 -12.92
C ALA A 156 8.52 18.52 -13.52
N GLU A 157 9.82 18.69 -13.19
CA GLU A 157 10.66 19.74 -13.77
C GLU A 157 10.81 19.55 -15.30
N ARG A 158 11.03 18.33 -15.76
CA ARG A 158 11.08 18.02 -17.20
C ARG A 158 9.74 18.33 -17.88
N ARG A 159 8.62 17.91 -17.28
CA ARG A 159 7.28 18.16 -17.82
C ARG A 159 6.91 19.64 -17.83
N SER A 160 7.44 20.44 -16.91
CA SER A 160 7.18 21.88 -16.84
C SER A 160 7.68 22.66 -18.07
N LEU A 161 8.53 22.07 -18.89
CA LEU A 161 8.99 22.68 -20.14
C LEU A 161 7.87 22.81 -21.17
N THR A 162 6.92 21.89 -21.17
CA THR A 162 5.79 21.84 -22.13
C THR A 162 4.43 22.11 -21.47
N ASP A 163 4.31 21.91 -20.17
CA ASP A 163 3.05 22.03 -19.41
C ASP A 163 3.27 22.78 -18.08
N ARG A 164 3.31 24.10 -18.17
CA ARG A 164 3.51 24.98 -16.99
C ARG A 164 2.28 25.12 -16.13
N GLY A 165 1.10 24.79 -16.62
CA GLY A 165 -0.15 24.83 -15.86
C GLY A 165 -0.18 23.75 -14.78
N ASN A 166 0.12 22.52 -15.19
CA ASN A 166 0.15 21.38 -14.29
C ASN A 166 1.46 21.30 -13.46
N TYR A 167 2.57 21.79 -14.01
CA TYR A 167 3.90 21.71 -13.40
C TYR A 167 4.53 23.10 -13.29
N ASN A 168 4.38 23.74 -12.12
CA ASN A 168 4.88 25.09 -11.88
C ASN A 168 6.41 25.10 -11.61
N PRO A 169 7.25 25.60 -12.52
CA PRO A 169 8.70 25.48 -12.38
C PRO A 169 9.27 26.29 -11.18
N LYS A 170 8.63 27.39 -10.77
CA LYS A 170 9.06 28.15 -9.58
C LYS A 170 8.75 27.36 -8.30
N TYR A 171 7.58 26.74 -8.26
CA TYR A 171 7.16 25.93 -7.13
C TYR A 171 8.03 24.67 -7.01
N ILE A 172 8.27 23.95 -8.11
CA ILE A 172 9.13 22.76 -8.14
C ILE A 172 10.56 23.09 -7.63
N ARG A 173 11.15 24.21 -8.03
CA ARG A 173 12.48 24.63 -7.51
C ARG A 173 12.47 24.83 -6.00
N ARG A 174 11.41 25.45 -5.45
CA ARG A 174 11.25 25.60 -3.99
C ARG A 174 11.13 24.25 -3.29
N LEU A 175 10.34 23.32 -3.85
CA LEU A 175 10.20 21.97 -3.31
C LEU A 175 11.53 21.20 -3.31
N LYS A 176 12.30 21.28 -4.39
CA LYS A 176 13.64 20.66 -4.47
C LYS A 176 14.60 21.24 -3.42
N ALA A 177 14.57 22.55 -3.21
CA ALA A 177 15.37 23.19 -2.16
C ALA A 177 14.94 22.72 -0.74
N GLY A 178 13.64 22.68 -0.47
CA GLY A 178 13.09 22.13 0.78
C GLY A 178 13.47 20.67 1.00
N LEU A 179 13.41 19.85 -0.06
CA LEU A 179 13.81 18.45 0.02
C LEU A 179 15.29 18.26 0.34
N GLN A 180 16.19 19.13 -0.17
CA GLN A 180 17.60 19.10 0.19
C GLN A 180 17.83 19.45 1.67
N GLU A 181 17.00 20.33 2.25
CA GLU A 181 17.04 20.62 3.69
C GLU A 181 16.62 19.39 4.52
N VAL A 182 15.52 18.74 4.13
CA VAL A 182 15.10 17.47 4.75
C VAL A 182 16.21 16.43 4.65
N LYS A 183 16.82 16.27 3.46
CA LYS A 183 17.94 15.35 3.25
C LYS A 183 19.09 15.62 4.21
N ARG A 184 19.54 16.87 4.33
CA ARG A 184 20.60 17.24 5.27
C ARG A 184 20.24 16.88 6.71
N ARG A 185 19.02 17.19 7.14
CA ARG A 185 18.56 16.94 8.51
C ARG A 185 18.54 15.44 8.87
N TYR A 186 18.15 14.58 7.95
CA TYR A 186 17.97 13.15 8.23
C TYR A 186 19.18 12.29 7.83
N THR A 187 20.07 12.79 6.97
CA THR A 187 21.26 12.02 6.53
C THR A 187 22.58 12.54 7.13
N ALA A 188 22.57 13.70 7.80
CA ALA A 188 23.74 14.17 8.53
C ALA A 188 24.10 13.17 9.64
N PRO A 189 25.40 12.87 9.85
CA PRO A 189 25.83 12.11 11.02
C PRO A 189 25.32 12.86 12.27
N GLN A 190 24.59 12.15 13.13
CA GLN A 190 24.27 12.70 14.46
C GLN A 190 25.63 12.93 15.15
N GLN A 191 26.02 14.19 15.35
CA GLN A 191 27.09 14.51 16.27
C GLN A 191 26.60 14.04 17.65
N LEU A 192 27.17 12.94 18.12
CA LEU A 192 27.03 12.53 19.50
C LEU A 192 27.57 13.71 20.33
N SER A 193 26.66 14.45 20.98
CA SER A 193 27.03 15.43 21.99
C SER A 193 27.72 14.67 23.12
N LEU A 194 29.02 14.74 23.16
CA LEU A 194 29.84 14.23 24.27
C LEU A 194 29.80 15.25 25.43
N PHE A 195 28.62 15.41 26.05
CA PHE A 195 28.47 16.09 27.35
C PHE A 195 27.36 15.46 28.17
#